data_1294ede9060354a198cefda9d3cb3acc
#
_entry.id   1294ede9060354a198cefda9d3cb3acc
#
_cell.length_a   1.000
_cell.length_b   1.000
_cell.length_c   1.000
_cell.angle_alpha   90.00
_cell.angle_beta   90.00
_cell.angle_gamma   90.00
#
_symmetry.space_group_name_H-M   'P 1'
#
loop_
_entity.id
_entity.type
_entity.pdbx_description
1 polymer ?
#
loop_
_entity_poly.entity_id
_entity_poly.type
_entity_poly.pdbx_seq_one_letter_code
_entity_poly.pdbx_strand_id
1 'polypeptide(L)'
;MAKYTLMKTEGRAKRAQFETVHGTIQTPVFMNVGTVGAIKGAVSTMDLKDIGTQVELSNTYHLHVRTGDKLIKEFGGLHKFMVWDRPILTDSGGFQVFSLAGLRKIKEEGVYFQSHIDGHKIFMGPEESMQIQSNLGSTIAMAFDECPSSVASREYVQASVDRTTRWLERCKAEMSRLNGLPDTVNKEQLLFGINQGAIYADIRLSLIHI
;
A
#
# COMPACT_ATOMS: atom_id res chain seq x y z
N MET A 1 9.23 16.38 -5.42
CA MET A 1 9.31 15.99 -3.97
C MET A 1 7.94 16.24 -3.35
N ALA A 2 7.37 15.25 -2.67
CA ALA A 2 6.03 15.39 -2.04
C ALA A 2 6.06 16.42 -0.92
N LYS A 3 4.97 17.17 -0.75
CA LYS A 3 4.86 18.20 0.27
C LYS A 3 3.51 18.15 0.94
N TYR A 4 3.50 18.08 2.27
CA TYR A 4 2.31 18.19 3.09
C TYR A 4 2.23 19.58 3.71
N THR A 5 1.13 20.29 3.49
CA THR A 5 0.90 21.63 4.01
C THR A 5 -0.39 21.67 4.82
N LEU A 6 -0.28 21.94 6.11
CA LEU A 6 -1.44 22.15 6.97
C LEU A 6 -2.05 23.53 6.65
N MET A 7 -3.29 23.53 6.15
CA MET A 7 -3.96 24.76 5.70
C MET A 7 -4.79 25.41 6.80
N LYS A 8 -5.49 24.60 7.60
CA LYS A 8 -6.36 25.10 8.68
C LYS A 8 -6.51 24.06 9.79
N THR A 9 -6.59 24.53 11.01
CA THR A 9 -6.93 23.74 12.20
C THR A 9 -8.10 24.39 12.91
N GLU A 10 -9.07 23.57 13.36
CA GLU A 10 -10.20 24.02 14.18
C GLU A 10 -10.49 22.94 15.22
N GLY A 11 -10.16 23.22 16.47
CA GLY A 11 -10.12 22.22 17.53
C GLY A 11 -9.18 21.05 17.16
N ARG A 12 -9.72 19.84 17.04
CA ARG A 12 -8.98 18.64 16.61
C ARG A 12 -9.05 18.39 15.10
N ALA A 13 -9.92 19.09 14.39
CA ALA A 13 -10.05 18.94 12.93
C ALA A 13 -8.89 19.65 12.21
N LYS A 14 -8.41 19.00 11.14
CA LYS A 14 -7.33 19.53 10.31
C LYS A 14 -7.72 19.46 8.84
N ARG A 15 -7.49 20.53 8.09
CA ARG A 15 -7.50 20.57 6.64
C ARG A 15 -6.07 20.74 6.15
N ALA A 16 -5.65 19.91 5.22
CA ALA A 16 -4.32 19.97 4.63
C ALA A 16 -4.35 19.76 3.12
N GLN A 17 -3.23 20.05 2.50
CA GLN A 17 -2.95 19.79 1.10
C GLN A 17 -1.72 18.89 1.02
N PHE A 18 -1.80 17.82 0.22
CA PHE A 18 -0.69 16.91 -0.03
C PHE A 18 -0.35 16.91 -1.52
N GLU A 19 0.78 17.49 -1.86
CA GLU A 19 1.29 17.57 -3.23
C GLU A 19 2.08 16.32 -3.56
N THR A 20 1.80 15.72 -4.72
CA THR A 20 2.46 14.52 -5.23
C THR A 20 2.84 14.69 -6.69
N VAL A 21 3.63 13.75 -7.24
CA VAL A 21 4.02 13.75 -8.66
C VAL A 21 2.80 13.60 -9.61
N HIS A 22 1.68 13.05 -9.16
CA HIS A 22 0.47 12.86 -9.95
C HIS A 22 -0.66 13.83 -9.56
N GLY A 23 -0.36 14.91 -8.87
CA GLY A 23 -1.32 15.93 -8.49
C GLY A 23 -1.46 16.12 -6.99
N THR A 24 -2.38 16.99 -6.62
CA THR A 24 -2.60 17.44 -5.25
C THR A 24 -3.84 16.81 -4.65
N ILE A 25 -3.72 16.33 -3.43
CA ILE A 25 -4.81 15.77 -2.62
C ILE A 25 -5.21 16.80 -1.56
N GLN A 26 -6.48 17.19 -1.53
CA GLN A 26 -7.05 18.04 -0.47
C GLN A 26 -7.62 17.15 0.63
N THR A 27 -7.12 17.28 1.86
CA THR A 27 -7.62 16.50 3.00
C THR A 27 -8.62 17.30 3.84
N PRO A 28 -9.61 16.64 4.46
CA PRO A 28 -9.89 15.20 4.42
C PRO A 28 -10.36 14.73 3.04
N VAL A 29 -10.03 13.50 2.67
CA VAL A 29 -10.35 12.91 1.38
C VAL A 29 -10.82 11.47 1.56
N PHE A 30 -11.77 11.04 0.74
CA PHE A 30 -12.16 9.64 0.61
C PHE A 30 -11.36 8.99 -0.53
N MET A 31 -10.79 7.83 -0.28
CA MET A 31 -10.15 6.98 -1.29
C MET A 31 -11.08 5.82 -1.61
N ASN A 32 -11.62 5.79 -2.82
CA ASN A 32 -12.38 4.64 -3.30
C ASN A 32 -11.44 3.48 -3.62
N VAL A 33 -11.95 2.26 -3.49
CA VAL A 33 -11.15 1.04 -3.69
C VAL A 33 -11.40 0.45 -5.07
N GLY A 34 -10.41 0.60 -5.94
CA GLY A 34 -10.33 -0.05 -7.26
C GLY A 34 -9.48 -1.32 -7.18
N THR A 35 -10.05 -2.42 -6.74
CA THR A 35 -9.33 -3.66 -6.34
C THR A 35 -8.32 -4.15 -7.37
N VAL A 36 -8.67 -4.13 -8.66
CA VAL A 36 -7.83 -4.63 -9.78
C VAL A 36 -7.70 -3.58 -10.89
N GLY A 37 -7.43 -2.35 -10.52
CA GLY A 37 -7.37 -1.25 -11.47
C GLY A 37 -8.75 -0.79 -11.97
N ALA A 38 -9.82 -1.16 -11.27
CA ALA A 38 -11.20 -0.74 -11.51
C ALA A 38 -12.05 -0.98 -10.28
N ILE A 39 -13.12 -0.24 -10.13
CA ILE A 39 -14.14 -0.47 -9.11
C ILE A 39 -15.11 -1.54 -9.61
N LYS A 40 -15.36 -2.55 -8.77
CA LYS A 40 -16.39 -3.56 -9.05
C LYS A 40 -17.77 -2.90 -9.15
N GLY A 41 -18.59 -3.33 -10.13
CA GLY A 41 -19.92 -2.79 -10.33
C GLY A 41 -20.01 -1.72 -11.43
N ALA A 42 -19.05 -1.75 -12.37
CA ALA A 42 -19.05 -0.96 -13.60
C ALA A 42 -18.83 0.56 -13.41
N VAL A 43 -18.16 0.99 -12.35
CA VAL A 43 -17.68 2.36 -12.21
C VAL A 43 -16.36 2.52 -12.96
N SER A 44 -16.36 3.31 -14.01
CA SER A 44 -15.19 3.57 -14.84
C SER A 44 -14.31 4.71 -14.27
N THR A 45 -13.10 4.84 -14.80
CA THR A 45 -12.20 5.96 -14.53
C THR A 45 -12.84 7.30 -14.89
N MET A 46 -13.67 7.34 -15.94
CA MET A 46 -14.39 8.56 -16.34
C MET A 46 -15.41 8.95 -15.28
N ASP A 47 -16.21 7.99 -14.79
CA ASP A 47 -17.18 8.25 -13.71
C ASP A 47 -16.49 8.78 -12.45
N LEU A 48 -15.31 8.22 -12.10
CA LEU A 48 -14.51 8.70 -10.96
C LEU A 48 -14.02 10.14 -11.17
N LYS A 49 -13.66 10.52 -12.39
CA LYS A 49 -13.27 11.89 -12.72
C LYS A 49 -14.44 12.84 -12.61
N ASP A 50 -15.62 12.45 -13.10
CA ASP A 50 -16.84 13.25 -13.09
C ASP A 50 -17.35 13.53 -11.67
N ILE A 51 -17.26 12.56 -10.75
CA ILE A 51 -17.61 12.76 -9.33
C ILE A 51 -16.50 13.45 -8.52
N GLY A 52 -15.38 13.82 -9.15
CA GLY A 52 -14.31 14.56 -8.51
C GLY A 52 -13.40 13.75 -7.58
N THR A 53 -13.29 12.43 -7.78
CA THR A 53 -12.35 11.59 -7.02
C THR A 53 -10.93 12.13 -7.15
N GLN A 54 -10.24 12.33 -6.02
CA GLN A 54 -8.90 12.90 -6.01
C GLN A 54 -7.80 11.83 -5.97
N VAL A 55 -8.06 10.70 -5.33
CA VAL A 55 -7.11 9.62 -5.12
C VAL A 55 -7.84 8.28 -5.10
N GLU A 56 -7.25 7.26 -5.71
CA GLU A 56 -7.79 5.90 -5.75
C GLU A 56 -6.85 4.94 -5.01
N LEU A 57 -7.42 3.93 -4.36
CA LEU A 57 -6.68 2.83 -3.76
C LEU A 57 -6.80 1.57 -4.61
N SER A 58 -5.68 0.96 -4.98
CA SER A 58 -5.63 -0.33 -5.68
C SER A 58 -4.92 -1.39 -4.83
N ASN A 59 -5.37 -2.65 -4.94
CA ASN A 59 -4.86 -3.73 -4.10
C ASN A 59 -3.69 -4.47 -4.75
N THR A 60 -2.51 -4.36 -4.16
CA THR A 60 -1.25 -4.96 -4.62
C THR A 60 -1.36 -6.47 -4.82
N TYR A 61 -1.86 -7.19 -3.83
CA TYR A 61 -2.03 -8.64 -3.92
C TYR A 61 -2.93 -9.08 -5.09
N HIS A 62 -4.09 -8.45 -5.23
CA HIS A 62 -5.03 -8.81 -6.29
C HIS A 62 -4.49 -8.49 -7.68
N LEU A 63 -3.81 -7.38 -7.86
CA LEU A 63 -3.15 -7.01 -9.11
C LEU A 63 -2.02 -7.98 -9.45
N HIS A 64 -1.21 -8.38 -8.47
CA HIS A 64 -0.14 -9.34 -8.64
C HIS A 64 -0.63 -10.72 -9.10
N VAL A 65 -1.65 -11.29 -8.39
CA VAL A 65 -2.09 -12.66 -8.66
C VAL A 65 -3.08 -12.80 -9.82
N ARG A 66 -3.77 -11.74 -10.24
CA ARG A 66 -4.77 -11.78 -11.32
C ARG A 66 -4.21 -11.27 -12.63
N THR A 67 -3.80 -10.01 -12.65
CA THR A 67 -3.30 -9.34 -13.86
C THR A 67 -1.82 -9.61 -14.08
N GLY A 68 -1.05 -9.62 -12.99
CA GLY A 68 0.40 -9.66 -12.98
C GLY A 68 1.04 -8.26 -13.02
N ASP A 69 1.81 -7.94 -12.02
CA ASP A 69 2.49 -6.64 -11.89
C ASP A 69 3.50 -6.39 -13.01
N LYS A 70 4.16 -7.44 -13.52
CA LYS A 70 5.09 -7.35 -14.65
C LYS A 70 4.39 -6.90 -15.94
N LEU A 71 3.21 -7.46 -16.23
CA LEU A 71 2.41 -7.03 -17.37
C LEU A 71 1.99 -5.56 -17.23
N ILE A 72 1.55 -5.14 -16.04
CA ILE A 72 1.21 -3.74 -15.77
C ILE A 72 2.42 -2.83 -15.99
N LYS A 73 3.63 -3.26 -15.60
CA LYS A 73 4.88 -2.53 -15.88
C LYS A 73 5.10 -2.35 -17.37
N GLU A 74 4.88 -3.39 -18.19
CA GLU A 74 5.02 -3.34 -19.66
C GLU A 74 4.05 -2.31 -20.27
N PHE A 75 2.85 -2.15 -19.70
CA PHE A 75 1.92 -1.08 -20.10
C PHE A 75 2.33 0.32 -19.61
N GLY A 76 3.43 0.44 -18.87
CA GLY A 76 3.93 1.70 -18.32
C GLY A 76 3.32 2.09 -16.98
N GLY A 77 2.88 1.10 -16.22
CA GLY A 77 2.36 1.23 -14.86
C GLY A 77 0.85 1.40 -14.76
N LEU A 78 0.38 1.40 -13.53
CA LEU A 78 -1.05 1.37 -13.22
C LEU A 78 -1.80 2.60 -13.73
N HIS A 79 -1.18 3.78 -13.69
CA HIS A 79 -1.77 5.02 -14.22
C HIS A 79 -2.13 4.91 -15.70
N LYS A 80 -1.23 4.38 -16.52
CA LYS A 80 -1.50 4.16 -17.95
C LYS A 80 -2.47 3.01 -18.19
N PHE A 81 -2.32 1.92 -17.44
CA PHE A 81 -3.19 0.76 -17.53
C PHE A 81 -4.66 1.09 -17.22
N MET A 82 -4.91 1.94 -16.24
CA MET A 82 -6.24 2.40 -15.83
C MET A 82 -6.74 3.63 -16.58
N VAL A 83 -5.88 4.32 -17.35
CA VAL A 83 -6.15 5.66 -17.90
C VAL A 83 -6.51 6.66 -16.79
N TRP A 84 -5.78 6.59 -15.67
CA TRP A 84 -5.97 7.44 -14.50
C TRP A 84 -4.78 8.36 -14.29
N ASP A 85 -5.02 9.67 -14.24
CA ASP A 85 -3.99 10.72 -14.18
C ASP A 85 -3.84 11.37 -12.79
N ARG A 86 -4.59 10.90 -11.80
CA ARG A 86 -4.55 11.41 -10.42
C ARG A 86 -3.82 10.43 -9.50
N PRO A 87 -3.50 10.82 -8.25
CA PRO A 87 -2.82 9.93 -7.32
C PRO A 87 -3.48 8.57 -7.15
N ILE A 88 -2.62 7.52 -7.06
CA ILE A 88 -3.00 6.15 -6.70
C ILE A 88 -2.21 5.75 -5.47
N LEU A 89 -2.89 5.18 -4.48
CA LEU A 89 -2.26 4.47 -3.37
C LEU A 89 -2.39 2.97 -3.62
N THR A 90 -1.29 2.23 -3.54
CA THR A 90 -1.33 0.76 -3.49
C THR A 90 -1.14 0.30 -2.05
N ASP A 91 -2.00 -0.62 -1.60
CA ASP A 91 -1.84 -1.25 -0.29
C ASP A 91 -0.60 -2.15 -0.24
N SER A 92 -0.20 -2.60 0.96
CA SER A 92 0.97 -3.46 1.13
C SER A 92 0.80 -4.88 0.57
N GLY A 93 -0.43 -5.31 0.34
CA GLY A 93 -0.81 -6.71 0.12
C GLY A 93 -0.88 -7.54 1.40
N GLY A 94 -0.36 -7.04 2.51
CA GLY A 94 -0.30 -7.75 3.79
C GLY A 94 -1.67 -8.17 4.31
N PHE A 95 -2.64 -7.27 4.36
CA PHE A 95 -3.98 -7.58 4.86
C PHE A 95 -4.63 -8.75 4.11
N GLN A 96 -4.53 -8.81 2.78
CA GLN A 96 -5.09 -9.88 1.96
C GLN A 96 -4.39 -11.21 2.24
N VAL A 97 -3.08 -11.19 2.41
CA VAL A 97 -2.29 -12.35 2.85
C VAL A 97 -2.77 -12.85 4.21
N PHE A 98 -3.08 -11.95 5.14
CA PHE A 98 -3.57 -12.29 6.48
C PHE A 98 -5.04 -12.71 6.51
N SER A 99 -5.89 -12.15 5.66
CA SER A 99 -7.34 -12.39 5.67
C SER A 99 -7.79 -13.55 4.78
N LEU A 100 -7.12 -13.78 3.64
CA LEU A 100 -7.54 -14.75 2.63
C LEU A 100 -6.80 -16.09 2.72
N ALA A 101 -5.65 -16.15 3.37
CA ALA A 101 -4.85 -17.35 3.44
C ALA A 101 -5.23 -18.20 4.68
N GLY A 102 -5.98 -19.28 4.47
CA GLY A 102 -6.32 -20.25 5.52
C GLY A 102 -5.10 -20.96 6.11
N LEU A 103 -4.03 -21.16 5.33
CA LEU A 103 -2.75 -21.72 5.73
C LEU A 103 -1.64 -20.73 5.39
N ARG A 104 -1.16 -20.02 6.38
CA ARG A 104 -0.04 -19.10 6.26
C ARG A 104 1.05 -19.41 7.28
N LYS A 105 2.29 -19.20 6.90
CA LYS A 105 3.44 -19.29 7.79
C LYS A 105 4.19 -17.98 7.79
N ILE A 106 4.08 -17.25 8.90
CA ILE A 106 4.77 -15.99 9.11
C ILE A 106 6.15 -16.28 9.64
N LYS A 107 7.17 -15.67 9.05
CA LYS A 107 8.56 -15.75 9.47
C LYS A 107 9.17 -14.35 9.43
N GLU A 108 10.41 -14.21 9.87
CA GLU A 108 11.13 -12.94 9.83
C GLU A 108 11.38 -12.45 8.39
N GLU A 109 11.65 -13.39 7.48
CA GLU A 109 11.88 -13.07 6.08
C GLU A 109 10.62 -12.58 5.36
N GLY A 110 9.42 -13.03 5.75
CA GLY A 110 8.13 -12.71 5.12
C GLY A 110 7.09 -13.78 5.40
N VAL A 111 6.08 -13.88 4.54
CA VAL A 111 4.93 -14.78 4.70
C VAL A 111 4.83 -15.75 3.53
N TYR A 112 4.73 -17.04 3.87
CA TYR A 112 4.41 -18.11 2.93
C TYR A 112 2.92 -18.42 3.01
N PHE A 113 2.23 -18.44 1.88
CA PHE A 113 0.81 -18.71 1.81
C PHE A 113 0.41 -19.32 0.47
N GLN A 114 -0.87 -19.66 0.31
CA GLN A 114 -1.40 -20.18 -0.94
C GLN A 114 -2.32 -19.18 -1.62
N SER A 115 -2.20 -19.06 -2.93
CA SER A 115 -3.10 -18.27 -3.76
C SER A 115 -4.54 -18.75 -3.58
N HIS A 116 -5.46 -17.82 -3.36
CA HIS A 116 -6.89 -18.12 -3.27
C HIS A 116 -7.54 -18.42 -4.64
N ILE A 117 -6.79 -18.23 -5.73
CA ILE A 117 -7.29 -18.46 -7.10
C ILE A 117 -7.04 -19.90 -7.53
N ASP A 118 -5.84 -20.41 -7.35
CA ASP A 118 -5.36 -21.68 -7.89
C ASP A 118 -4.56 -22.53 -6.89
N GLY A 119 -4.39 -22.04 -5.65
CA GLY A 119 -3.73 -22.77 -4.58
C GLY A 119 -2.20 -22.84 -4.69
N HIS A 120 -1.57 -22.21 -5.70
CA HIS A 120 -0.10 -22.23 -5.77
C HIS A 120 0.54 -21.51 -4.57
N LYS A 121 1.74 -21.94 -4.21
CA LYS A 121 2.49 -21.33 -3.08
C LYS A 121 3.09 -20.00 -3.49
N ILE A 122 2.85 -18.99 -2.69
CA ILE A 122 3.39 -17.64 -2.84
C ILE A 122 4.23 -17.32 -1.61
N PHE A 123 5.38 -16.70 -1.83
CA PHE A 123 6.12 -15.98 -0.82
C PHE A 123 5.95 -14.47 -1.04
N MET A 124 5.70 -13.72 0.02
CA MET A 124 5.66 -12.27 0.02
C MET A 124 6.32 -11.73 1.27
N GLY A 125 7.32 -10.92 1.08
CA GLY A 125 8.01 -10.18 2.13
C GLY A 125 8.12 -8.71 1.76
N PRO A 126 8.87 -7.93 2.54
CA PRO A 126 9.08 -6.50 2.28
C PRO A 126 9.60 -6.23 0.87
N GLU A 127 10.62 -6.94 0.43
CA GLU A 127 11.26 -6.72 -0.86
C GLU A 127 10.34 -7.10 -2.01
N GLU A 128 9.62 -8.22 -1.92
CA GLU A 128 8.67 -8.65 -2.94
C GLU A 128 7.50 -7.66 -3.05
N SER A 129 6.96 -7.20 -1.91
CA SER A 129 5.90 -6.19 -1.90
C SER A 129 6.35 -4.89 -2.55
N MET A 130 7.55 -4.40 -2.22
CA MET A 130 8.10 -3.19 -2.85
C MET A 130 8.36 -3.38 -4.34
N GLN A 131 8.89 -4.53 -4.76
CA GLN A 131 9.11 -4.83 -6.18
C GLN A 131 7.79 -4.83 -6.97
N ILE A 132 6.74 -5.46 -6.43
CA ILE A 132 5.41 -5.48 -7.04
C ILE A 132 4.87 -4.05 -7.17
N GLN A 133 4.90 -3.26 -6.08
CA GLN A 133 4.40 -1.89 -6.08
C GLN A 133 5.22 -0.96 -6.98
N SER A 134 6.53 -1.18 -7.10
CA SER A 134 7.39 -0.48 -8.07
C SER A 134 7.00 -0.78 -9.51
N ASN A 135 6.67 -2.04 -9.83
CA ASN A 135 6.17 -2.43 -11.15
C ASN A 135 4.80 -1.80 -11.44
N LEU A 136 3.93 -1.70 -10.43
CA LEU A 136 2.64 -1.01 -10.54
C LEU A 136 2.82 0.50 -10.74
N GLY A 137 3.87 1.10 -10.20
CA GLY A 137 4.21 2.51 -10.36
C GLY A 137 3.20 3.47 -9.74
N SER A 138 2.56 3.08 -8.63
CA SER A 138 1.62 3.94 -7.89
C SER A 138 2.29 5.22 -7.38
N THR A 139 1.49 6.21 -6.98
CA THR A 139 1.98 7.44 -6.38
C THR A 139 2.50 7.18 -4.97
N ILE A 140 1.76 6.38 -4.20
CA ILE A 140 2.04 6.04 -2.81
C ILE A 140 2.00 4.52 -2.69
N ALA A 141 3.08 3.92 -2.19
CA ALA A 141 3.16 2.52 -1.81
C ALA A 141 3.08 2.39 -0.29
N MET A 142 2.34 1.40 0.21
CA MET A 142 2.30 1.08 1.62
C MET A 142 3.37 0.06 1.98
N ALA A 143 4.08 0.27 3.09
CA ALA A 143 5.06 -0.69 3.59
C ALA A 143 4.39 -2.03 3.94
N PHE A 144 5.10 -3.14 3.68
CA PHE A 144 4.62 -4.46 4.05
C PHE A 144 4.59 -4.61 5.56
N ASP A 145 3.47 -5.04 6.10
CA ASP A 145 3.20 -5.09 7.53
C ASP A 145 2.55 -6.40 7.96
N GLU A 146 2.63 -6.72 9.23
CA GLU A 146 1.84 -7.78 9.83
C GLU A 146 0.63 -7.19 10.55
N CYS A 147 -0.58 -7.55 10.09
CA CYS A 147 -1.84 -7.16 10.72
C CYS A 147 -2.30 -8.26 11.68
N PRO A 148 -2.04 -8.16 13.01
CA PRO A 148 -2.48 -9.15 13.98
C PRO A 148 -4.00 -9.12 14.17
N SER A 149 -4.57 -10.26 14.57
CA SER A 149 -5.97 -10.33 14.94
C SER A 149 -6.29 -9.39 16.10
N SER A 150 -7.51 -8.81 16.11
CA SER A 150 -7.99 -7.96 17.21
C SER A 150 -8.08 -8.67 18.55
N VAL A 151 -8.14 -10.01 18.55
CA VAL A 151 -8.17 -10.86 19.74
C VAL A 151 -6.79 -11.48 20.08
N ALA A 152 -5.73 -11.04 19.42
CA ALA A 152 -4.37 -11.52 19.70
C ALA A 152 -3.91 -11.06 21.09
N SER A 153 -3.05 -11.88 21.73
CA SER A 153 -2.48 -11.49 23.02
C SER A 153 -1.57 -10.26 22.87
N ARG A 154 -1.38 -9.54 23.97
CA ARG A 154 -0.51 -8.35 23.98
C ARG A 154 0.93 -8.68 23.54
N GLU A 155 1.46 -9.81 24.00
CA GLU A 155 2.80 -10.27 23.68
C GLU A 155 2.95 -10.54 22.17
N TYR A 156 1.93 -11.16 21.56
CA TYR A 156 1.92 -11.37 20.12
C TYR A 156 1.85 -10.05 19.35
N VAL A 157 0.99 -9.12 19.80
CA VAL A 157 0.88 -7.79 19.18
C VAL A 157 2.21 -7.04 19.26
N GLN A 158 2.92 -7.09 20.40
CA GLN A 158 4.24 -6.47 20.53
C GLN A 158 5.25 -7.09 19.53
N ALA A 159 5.32 -8.41 19.48
CA ALA A 159 6.23 -9.11 18.54
C ALA A 159 5.89 -8.81 17.07
N SER A 160 4.60 -8.66 16.74
CA SER A 160 4.14 -8.27 15.42
C SER A 160 4.54 -6.84 15.05
N VAL A 161 4.42 -5.90 15.99
CA VAL A 161 4.85 -4.50 15.82
C VAL A 161 6.36 -4.42 15.61
N ASP A 162 7.14 -5.12 16.43
CA ASP A 162 8.61 -5.16 16.31
C ASP A 162 9.04 -5.72 14.95
N ARG A 163 8.35 -6.74 14.44
CA ARG A 163 8.56 -7.29 13.10
C ARG A 163 8.18 -6.30 12.02
N THR A 164 7.01 -5.65 12.13
CA THR A 164 6.55 -4.61 11.19
C THR A 164 7.55 -3.47 11.10
N THR A 165 8.15 -3.06 12.21
CA THR A 165 9.22 -2.05 12.24
C THR A 165 10.45 -2.49 11.42
N ARG A 166 10.96 -3.72 11.65
CA ARG A 166 12.08 -4.25 10.87
C ARG A 166 11.74 -4.41 9.39
N TRP A 167 10.51 -4.80 9.08
CA TRP A 167 10.02 -4.88 7.70
C TRP A 167 9.91 -3.51 7.04
N LEU A 168 9.52 -2.46 7.78
CA LEU A 168 9.51 -1.09 7.27
C LEU A 168 10.91 -0.62 6.86
N GLU A 169 11.94 -0.93 7.66
CA GLU A 169 13.34 -0.62 7.31
C GLU A 169 13.76 -1.31 6.00
N ARG A 170 13.40 -2.57 5.82
CA ARG A 170 13.64 -3.34 4.60
C ARG A 170 12.88 -2.74 3.41
N CYS A 171 11.59 -2.41 3.58
CA CYS A 171 10.80 -1.72 2.55
C CYS A 171 11.45 -0.41 2.12
N LYS A 172 11.92 0.39 3.08
CA LYS A 172 12.58 1.68 2.81
C LYS A 172 13.88 1.50 2.01
N ALA A 173 14.71 0.53 2.39
CA ALA A 173 15.93 0.22 1.68
C ALA A 173 15.66 -0.25 0.24
N GLU A 174 14.71 -1.16 0.07
CA GLU A 174 14.34 -1.69 -1.24
C GLU A 174 13.67 -0.64 -2.12
N MET A 175 12.77 0.18 -1.60
CA MET A 175 12.17 1.29 -2.33
C MET A 175 13.24 2.26 -2.84
N SER A 176 14.21 2.61 -2.00
CA SER A 176 15.31 3.48 -2.40
C SER A 176 16.13 2.88 -3.54
N ARG A 177 16.43 1.58 -3.47
CA ARG A 177 17.12 0.84 -4.52
C ARG A 177 16.33 0.85 -5.83
N LEU A 178 15.04 0.51 -5.76
CA LEU A 178 14.15 0.44 -6.92
C LEU A 178 13.97 1.80 -7.60
N ASN A 179 13.77 2.87 -6.83
CA ASN A 179 13.62 4.22 -7.39
C ASN A 179 14.89 4.73 -8.09
N GLY A 180 16.06 4.14 -7.80
CA GLY A 180 17.32 4.41 -8.50
C GLY A 180 17.49 3.68 -9.84
N LEU A 181 16.67 2.68 -10.15
CA LEU A 181 16.82 1.89 -11.38
C LEU A 181 16.36 2.68 -12.62
N PRO A 182 16.99 2.46 -13.79
CA PRO A 182 16.66 3.19 -15.02
C PRO A 182 15.25 2.90 -15.54
N ASP A 183 14.76 1.65 -15.36
CA ASP A 183 13.49 1.13 -15.86
C ASP A 183 12.34 1.19 -14.85
N THR A 184 12.50 1.91 -13.74
CA THR A 184 11.44 2.13 -12.75
C THR A 184 10.34 3.01 -13.33
N VAL A 185 9.09 2.56 -13.19
CA VAL A 185 7.89 3.24 -13.71
C VAL A 185 7.71 4.61 -13.07
N ASN A 186 7.79 4.68 -11.75
CA ASN A 186 7.67 5.92 -10.99
C ASN A 186 8.84 6.07 -10.02
N LYS A 187 9.85 6.87 -10.36
CA LYS A 187 11.03 7.11 -9.53
C LYS A 187 10.77 8.01 -8.31
N GLU A 188 9.62 8.67 -8.28
CA GLU A 188 9.17 9.51 -7.17
C GLU A 188 8.07 8.84 -6.34
N GLN A 189 7.96 7.51 -6.44
CA GLN A 189 7.01 6.74 -5.64
C GLN A 189 7.31 6.93 -4.14
N LEU A 190 6.27 7.29 -3.37
CA LEU A 190 6.36 7.53 -1.94
C LEU A 190 6.12 6.24 -1.17
N LEU A 191 6.80 6.08 -0.03
CA LEU A 191 6.55 5.00 0.91
C LEU A 191 5.84 5.53 2.16
N PHE A 192 4.69 4.92 2.48
CA PHE A 192 3.99 5.17 3.74
C PHE A 192 4.15 3.97 4.67
N GLY A 193 4.59 4.24 5.90
CA GLY A 193 4.59 3.25 6.99
C GLY A 193 3.20 3.01 7.54
N ILE A 194 2.99 1.85 8.16
CA ILE A 194 1.72 1.47 8.79
C ILE A 194 1.90 1.39 10.30
N ASN A 195 1.10 2.18 11.01
CA ASN A 195 1.06 2.17 12.46
C ASN A 195 0.16 1.02 12.95
N GLN A 196 0.78 -0.07 13.37
CA GLN A 196 0.13 -1.24 13.98
C GLN A 196 0.02 -1.10 15.51
N GLY A 197 -0.40 -2.14 16.23
CA GLY A 197 -0.48 -2.15 17.70
C GLY A 197 -1.87 -2.47 18.25
N ALA A 198 -2.81 -2.90 17.38
CA ALA A 198 -4.17 -3.31 17.73
C ALA A 198 -4.87 -2.26 18.66
N ILE A 199 -5.36 -2.70 19.82
CA ILE A 199 -6.05 -1.85 20.81
C ILE A 199 -5.11 -1.22 21.85
N TYR A 200 -3.81 -1.52 21.81
CA TYR A 200 -2.84 -1.09 22.82
C TYR A 200 -2.22 0.27 22.45
N ALA A 201 -2.65 1.32 23.12
CA ALA A 201 -2.26 2.70 22.81
C ALA A 201 -0.75 2.94 22.92
N ASP A 202 -0.10 2.38 23.93
CA ASP A 202 1.35 2.47 24.15
C ASP A 202 2.14 1.79 23.05
N ILE A 203 1.70 0.60 22.60
CA ILE A 203 2.33 -0.10 21.47
C ILE A 203 2.15 0.68 20.17
N ARG A 204 0.96 1.23 19.93
CA ARG A 204 0.70 2.09 18.75
C ARG A 204 1.59 3.32 18.73
N LEU A 205 1.78 3.96 19.88
CA LEU A 205 2.60 5.16 19.98
C LEU A 205 4.09 4.89 19.72
N SER A 206 4.58 3.68 19.95
CA SER A 206 5.98 3.33 19.68
C SER A 206 6.36 3.44 18.19
N LEU A 207 5.40 3.34 17.29
CA LEU A 207 5.62 3.36 15.84
C LEU A 207 5.59 4.77 15.22
N ILE A 208 5.11 5.79 15.92
CA ILE A 208 4.99 7.14 15.35
C ILE A 208 6.31 7.88 15.22
N HIS A 209 7.40 7.33 15.74
CA HIS A 209 8.75 7.91 15.74
C HIS A 209 9.71 7.22 14.77
N ILE A 210 9.22 6.37 13.87
CA ILE A 210 10.03 5.63 12.89
C ILE A 210 10.28 6.44 11.63
#